data_0168d97ceec82c747e27b75e508866e9
#
_entry.id   0168d97ceec82c747e27b75e508866e9
#
_cell.length_a   1.000
_cell.length_b   1.000
_cell.length_c   1.000
_cell.angle_alpha   90.00
_cell.angle_beta   90.00
_cell.angle_gamma   90.00
#
_symmetry.space_group_name_H-M   'P 1'
#
loop_
_entity.id
_entity.type
_entity.pdbx_description
1 polymer ?
#
loop_
_entity_poly.entity_id
_entity_poly.type
_entity_poly.pdbx_seq_one_letter_code
_entity_poly.pdbx_strand_id
1 'polypeptide(L)'
;MSDPSLKIAHPFEPELAIEVRGGVHLVTLDRPDSLNAVDIPMHRALEGVWRFLGDDPTVRAIVITGRGRAFSAGGNLDHIVDLQRDLALRQADIDQARSIIVSLIDCPVPVIAAVNGPAVGLGCSIAIMADLVYMAESAYLADPHVAIGLTAGDGGAAVWPVLTSLVQAKEYLYTGDRIPATEAVRIGLATRVFPDGELLSSALAMAERLTAQPRQALESTKHAVNMHLRRTALDVLDYALAAEFHSFDTDEHQAKIQQLRTRIGRAAG
;
A
#
# COMPACT_ATOMS: atom_id res chain seq x y z
N MET A 1 -23.20 -9.39 -20.37
CA MET A 1 -22.69 -10.72 -19.98
C MET A 1 -21.29 -10.47 -19.47
N SER A 2 -21.07 -10.59 -18.15
CA SER A 2 -19.74 -10.44 -17.54
C SER A 2 -18.88 -11.61 -17.98
N ASP A 3 -17.77 -11.31 -18.62
CA ASP A 3 -16.71 -12.28 -18.92
C ASP A 3 -16.28 -12.96 -17.60
N PRO A 4 -16.27 -14.30 -17.52
CA PRO A 4 -15.90 -14.96 -16.28
C PRO A 4 -14.48 -14.58 -15.90
N SER A 5 -14.25 -14.17 -14.65
CA SER A 5 -12.92 -13.89 -14.14
C SER A 5 -12.07 -15.16 -14.20
N LEU A 6 -10.89 -15.05 -14.80
CA LEU A 6 -9.93 -16.15 -14.91
C LEU A 6 -8.78 -15.90 -13.93
N LYS A 7 -8.55 -16.83 -12.99
CA LYS A 7 -7.33 -16.82 -12.19
C LYS A 7 -6.15 -17.20 -13.06
N ILE A 8 -5.07 -16.46 -12.97
CA ILE A 8 -3.82 -16.75 -13.68
C ILE A 8 -2.76 -17.27 -12.70
N ALA A 9 -1.92 -18.20 -13.14
CA ALA A 9 -0.74 -18.61 -12.41
C ALA A 9 0.32 -17.50 -12.47
N HIS A 10 0.92 -17.17 -11.34
CA HIS A 10 1.95 -16.14 -11.23
C HIS A 10 2.91 -16.47 -10.07
N PRO A 11 4.13 -15.87 -10.01
CA PRO A 11 5.15 -16.21 -9.02
C PRO A 11 4.88 -15.68 -7.60
N PHE A 12 3.74 -15.01 -7.36
CA PHE A 12 3.42 -14.33 -6.11
C PHE A 12 2.38 -15.07 -5.25
N GLU A 13 2.06 -16.32 -5.61
CA GLU A 13 1.21 -17.17 -4.79
C GLU A 13 2.00 -17.73 -3.59
N PRO A 14 1.38 -17.91 -2.42
CA PRO A 14 -0.04 -17.66 -2.11
C PRO A 14 -0.36 -16.25 -1.59
N GLU A 15 0.61 -15.33 -1.57
CA GLU A 15 0.49 -14.00 -0.96
C GLU A 15 -0.51 -13.10 -1.69
N LEU A 16 -0.52 -13.23 -3.02
CA LEU A 16 -1.43 -12.50 -3.89
C LEU A 16 -2.29 -13.48 -4.69
N ALA A 17 -3.52 -13.09 -4.98
CA ALA A 17 -4.33 -13.71 -6.02
C ALA A 17 -4.53 -12.71 -7.15
N ILE A 18 -4.37 -13.16 -8.41
CA ILE A 18 -4.58 -12.30 -9.58
C ILE A 18 -5.70 -12.90 -10.44
N GLU A 19 -6.74 -12.10 -10.66
CA GLU A 19 -7.86 -12.43 -11.52
C GLU A 19 -7.88 -11.50 -12.73
N VAL A 20 -8.09 -12.06 -13.91
CA VAL A 20 -8.18 -11.31 -15.18
C VAL A 20 -9.64 -11.15 -15.59
N ARG A 21 -10.01 -9.94 -15.94
CA ARG A 21 -11.34 -9.55 -16.46
C ARG A 21 -11.14 -8.66 -17.68
N GLY A 22 -11.00 -9.27 -18.84
CA GLY A 22 -10.59 -8.52 -20.03
C GLY A 22 -9.22 -7.85 -19.83
N GLY A 23 -9.13 -6.54 -20.04
CA GLY A 23 -7.90 -5.75 -19.79
C GLY A 23 -7.66 -5.34 -18.33
N VAL A 24 -8.58 -5.67 -17.41
CA VAL A 24 -8.45 -5.36 -15.97
C VAL A 24 -7.85 -6.54 -15.23
N HIS A 25 -6.81 -6.30 -14.44
CA HIS A 25 -6.22 -7.29 -13.53
C HIS A 25 -6.55 -6.91 -12.08
N LEU A 26 -7.29 -7.79 -11.39
CA LEU A 26 -7.62 -7.65 -9.98
C LEU A 26 -6.55 -8.38 -9.16
N VAL A 27 -5.73 -7.60 -8.44
CA VAL A 27 -4.76 -8.10 -7.46
C VAL A 27 -5.41 -8.09 -6.09
N THR A 28 -5.45 -9.22 -5.43
CA THR A 28 -5.98 -9.35 -4.07
C THR A 28 -4.85 -9.76 -3.13
N LEU A 29 -4.59 -8.98 -2.08
CA LEU A 29 -3.75 -9.39 -0.95
C LEU A 29 -4.46 -10.56 -0.26
N ASP A 30 -3.86 -11.76 -0.27
CA ASP A 30 -4.59 -13.02 0.03
C ASP A 30 -4.10 -13.74 1.30
N ARG A 31 -3.93 -12.98 2.38
CA ARG A 31 -3.56 -13.46 3.71
C ARG A 31 -4.58 -12.99 4.79
N PRO A 32 -5.88 -13.31 4.64
CA PRO A 32 -6.95 -12.76 5.48
C PRO A 32 -6.79 -13.08 6.98
N ASP A 33 -6.23 -14.23 7.31
CA ASP A 33 -6.02 -14.66 8.71
C ASP A 33 -5.04 -13.76 9.46
N SER A 34 -4.07 -13.17 8.74
CA SER A 34 -3.14 -12.18 9.29
C SER A 34 -3.55 -10.73 8.95
N LEU A 35 -4.78 -10.49 8.50
CA LEU A 35 -5.25 -9.18 8.03
C LEU A 35 -4.40 -8.62 6.89
N ASN A 36 -3.87 -9.48 6.03
CA ASN A 36 -2.97 -9.12 4.94
C ASN A 36 -1.72 -8.37 5.44
N ALA A 37 -1.24 -8.72 6.65
CA ALA A 37 -0.02 -8.14 7.20
C ALA A 37 1.19 -8.51 6.32
N VAL A 38 2.11 -7.55 6.22
CA VAL A 38 3.28 -7.67 5.36
C VAL A 38 4.41 -8.36 6.13
N ASP A 39 4.71 -9.58 5.75
CA ASP A 39 5.88 -10.37 6.12
C ASP A 39 6.83 -10.49 4.91
N ILE A 40 7.95 -11.19 5.07
CA ILE A 40 8.96 -11.35 4.00
C ILE A 40 8.36 -11.85 2.67
N PRO A 41 7.53 -12.92 2.63
CA PRO A 41 6.89 -13.36 1.40
C PRO A 41 5.99 -12.30 0.76
N MET A 42 5.15 -11.62 1.54
CA MET A 42 4.28 -10.56 1.05
C MET A 42 5.08 -9.35 0.54
N HIS A 43 6.18 -9.00 1.22
CA HIS A 43 7.08 -7.92 0.80
C HIS A 43 7.67 -8.19 -0.58
N ARG A 44 8.18 -9.43 -0.81
CA ARG A 44 8.69 -9.86 -2.11
C ARG A 44 7.63 -9.91 -3.20
N ALA A 45 6.42 -10.33 -2.86
CA ALA A 45 5.30 -10.34 -3.79
C ALA A 45 4.93 -8.91 -4.24
N LEU A 46 4.87 -7.98 -3.28
CA LEU A 46 4.58 -6.57 -3.55
C LEU A 46 5.71 -5.87 -4.32
N GLU A 47 6.96 -6.25 -4.11
CA GLU A 47 8.10 -5.75 -4.89
C GLU A 47 7.98 -6.11 -6.38
N GLY A 48 7.57 -7.35 -6.68
CA GLY A 48 7.59 -7.89 -8.05
C GLY A 48 6.34 -7.62 -8.87
N VAL A 49 5.16 -7.52 -8.25
CA VAL A 49 3.87 -7.56 -8.94
C VAL A 49 3.65 -6.37 -9.88
N TRP A 50 4.09 -5.18 -9.51
CA TRP A 50 3.86 -3.96 -10.30
C TRP A 50 4.60 -4.00 -11.64
N ARG A 51 5.84 -4.48 -11.61
CA ARG A 51 6.64 -4.65 -12.82
C ARG A 51 6.11 -5.82 -13.66
N PHE A 52 5.80 -6.95 -13.02
CA PHE A 52 5.25 -8.11 -13.70
C PHE A 52 3.98 -7.77 -14.50
N LEU A 53 3.04 -7.01 -13.89
CA LEU A 53 1.82 -6.59 -14.57
C LEU A 53 2.07 -5.43 -15.53
N GLY A 54 2.98 -4.52 -15.22
CA GLY A 54 3.30 -3.38 -16.06
C GLY A 54 3.98 -3.76 -17.38
N ASP A 55 4.76 -4.84 -17.38
CA ASP A 55 5.46 -5.36 -18.57
C ASP A 55 4.54 -6.21 -19.47
N ASP A 56 3.36 -6.64 -18.97
CA ASP A 56 2.41 -7.44 -19.76
C ASP A 56 1.55 -6.53 -20.66
N PRO A 57 1.67 -6.67 -22.01
CA PRO A 57 0.91 -5.84 -22.95
C PRO A 57 -0.62 -6.06 -22.90
N THR A 58 -1.09 -7.13 -22.27
CA THR A 58 -2.53 -7.40 -22.12
C THR A 58 -3.15 -6.64 -20.96
N VAL A 59 -2.33 -6.21 -19.97
CA VAL A 59 -2.78 -5.41 -18.83
C VAL A 59 -3.06 -3.99 -19.28
N ARG A 60 -4.26 -3.49 -18.94
CA ARG A 60 -4.72 -2.14 -19.27
C ARG A 60 -5.05 -1.30 -18.04
N ALA A 61 -5.43 -1.95 -16.95
CA ALA A 61 -5.66 -1.33 -15.65
C ALA A 61 -5.52 -2.40 -14.56
N ILE A 62 -5.10 -1.98 -13.37
CA ILE A 62 -4.96 -2.82 -12.18
C ILE A 62 -5.92 -2.30 -11.12
N VAL A 63 -6.63 -3.21 -10.46
CA VAL A 63 -7.34 -2.95 -9.20
C VAL A 63 -6.64 -3.74 -8.11
N ILE A 64 -6.28 -3.09 -6.98
CA ILE A 64 -5.75 -3.79 -5.81
C ILE A 64 -6.74 -3.69 -4.65
N THR A 65 -6.94 -4.80 -3.93
CA THR A 65 -7.78 -4.89 -2.74
C THR A 65 -7.24 -5.92 -1.76
N GLY A 66 -7.80 -5.99 -0.55
CA GLY A 66 -7.48 -7.02 0.44
C GLY A 66 -8.57 -8.09 0.54
N ARG A 67 -8.20 -9.36 0.73
CA ARG A 67 -9.16 -10.40 1.09
C ARG A 67 -9.59 -10.25 2.55
N GLY A 68 -10.88 -10.45 2.80
CA GLY A 68 -11.44 -10.41 4.15
C GLY A 68 -11.69 -8.99 4.64
N ARG A 69 -11.45 -8.73 5.93
CA ARG A 69 -11.87 -7.51 6.62
C ARG A 69 -10.88 -6.34 6.60
N ALA A 70 -9.69 -6.53 6.03
CA ALA A 70 -8.66 -5.49 5.96
C ALA A 70 -8.13 -5.39 4.53
N PHE A 71 -7.72 -4.20 4.14
CA PHE A 71 -6.83 -4.03 3.00
C PHE A 71 -5.46 -4.60 3.36
N SER A 72 -4.77 -4.01 4.34
CA SER A 72 -3.55 -4.55 4.94
C SER A 72 -3.32 -3.92 6.33
N ALA A 73 -2.96 -4.74 7.30
CA ALA A 73 -2.63 -4.28 8.65
C ALA A 73 -1.20 -3.69 8.78
N GLY A 74 -0.46 -3.61 7.68
CA GLY A 74 0.93 -3.16 7.67
C GLY A 74 1.91 -4.24 8.09
N GLY A 75 3.08 -3.85 8.59
CA GLY A 75 4.14 -4.78 8.97
C GLY A 75 3.70 -5.86 9.96
N ASN A 76 4.07 -7.11 9.70
CA ASN A 76 3.86 -8.21 10.63
C ASN A 76 4.76 -8.01 11.87
N LEU A 77 4.19 -8.16 13.09
CA LEU A 77 4.92 -7.85 14.33
C LEU A 77 6.13 -8.77 14.55
N ASP A 78 6.03 -10.05 14.22
CA ASP A 78 7.16 -10.98 14.38
C ASP A 78 8.26 -10.62 13.37
N HIS A 79 7.90 -10.25 12.14
CA HIS A 79 8.85 -9.74 11.15
C HIS A 79 9.56 -8.48 11.66
N ILE A 80 8.84 -7.50 12.23
CA ILE A 80 9.44 -6.29 12.83
C ILE A 80 10.46 -6.66 13.92
N VAL A 81 10.16 -7.68 14.74
CA VAL A 81 11.10 -8.17 15.76
C VAL A 81 12.34 -8.81 15.14
N ASP A 82 12.20 -9.53 14.04
CA ASP A 82 13.33 -10.13 13.34
C ASP A 82 14.22 -9.04 12.70
N LEU A 83 13.63 -7.96 12.17
CA LEU A 83 14.36 -6.80 11.66
C LEU A 83 15.20 -6.08 12.75
N GLN A 84 14.78 -6.11 14.02
CA GLN A 84 15.57 -5.58 15.13
C GLN A 84 16.86 -6.39 15.36
N ARG A 85 16.85 -7.70 15.06
CA ARG A 85 17.90 -8.65 15.42
C ARG A 85 18.85 -8.98 14.27
N ASP A 86 18.35 -8.89 13.05
CA ASP A 86 19.10 -9.27 11.84
C ASP A 86 19.28 -8.04 10.93
N LEU A 87 20.51 -7.52 10.95
CA LEU A 87 20.91 -6.35 10.17
C LEU A 87 20.83 -6.61 8.66
N ALA A 88 21.17 -7.82 8.21
CA ALA A 88 21.12 -8.16 6.78
C ALA A 88 19.68 -8.28 6.29
N LEU A 89 18.80 -8.87 7.12
CA LEU A 89 17.37 -8.92 6.84
C LEU A 89 16.77 -7.51 6.78
N ARG A 90 17.10 -6.66 7.76
CA ARG A 90 16.66 -5.25 7.78
C ARG A 90 17.08 -4.50 6.53
N GLN A 91 18.34 -4.65 6.10
CA GLN A 91 18.82 -4.00 4.87
C GLN A 91 18.03 -4.47 3.65
N ALA A 92 17.79 -5.77 3.53
CA ALA A 92 17.01 -6.32 2.43
C ALA A 92 15.56 -5.81 2.44
N ASP A 93 14.95 -5.67 3.63
CA ASP A 93 13.59 -5.17 3.80
C ASP A 93 13.45 -3.71 3.35
N ILE A 94 14.39 -2.86 3.77
CA ILE A 94 14.46 -1.44 3.34
C ILE A 94 14.67 -1.30 1.84
N ASP A 95 15.55 -2.11 1.24
CA ASP A 95 15.76 -2.11 -0.20
C ASP A 95 14.50 -2.55 -0.97
N GLN A 96 13.76 -3.54 -0.44
CA GLN A 96 12.48 -3.98 -0.99
C GLN A 96 11.40 -2.90 -0.83
N ALA A 97 11.29 -2.24 0.33
CA ALA A 97 10.36 -1.13 0.53
C ALA A 97 10.57 -0.03 -0.50
N ARG A 98 11.84 0.34 -0.75
CA ARG A 98 12.20 1.27 -1.82
C ARG A 98 11.71 0.79 -3.19
N SER A 99 11.97 -0.47 -3.51
CA SER A 99 11.57 -1.08 -4.79
C SER A 99 10.06 -1.09 -4.98
N ILE A 100 9.28 -1.40 -3.93
CA ILE A 100 7.81 -1.38 -3.94
C ILE A 100 7.31 0.01 -4.32
N ILE A 101 7.79 1.03 -3.62
CA ILE A 101 7.36 2.42 -3.82
C ILE A 101 7.67 2.90 -5.24
N VAL A 102 8.92 2.70 -5.68
CA VAL A 102 9.35 3.16 -7.00
C VAL A 102 8.64 2.42 -8.12
N SER A 103 8.50 1.08 -8.02
CA SER A 103 7.84 0.29 -9.05
C SER A 103 6.34 0.57 -9.17
N LEU A 104 5.65 0.90 -8.06
CA LEU A 104 4.25 1.30 -8.08
C LEU A 104 4.07 2.67 -8.76
N ILE A 105 4.92 3.65 -8.43
CA ILE A 105 4.89 4.98 -9.07
C ILE A 105 5.20 4.88 -10.57
N ASP A 106 6.15 4.03 -10.94
CA ASP A 106 6.61 3.84 -12.32
C ASP A 106 5.74 2.84 -13.13
N CYS A 107 4.75 2.16 -12.49
CA CYS A 107 3.83 1.27 -13.19
C CYS A 107 3.11 2.01 -14.33
N PRO A 108 3.22 1.52 -15.59
CA PRO A 108 2.73 2.30 -16.73
C PRO A 108 1.21 2.37 -16.83
N VAL A 109 0.50 1.34 -16.35
CA VAL A 109 -0.96 1.26 -16.42
C VAL A 109 -1.62 1.84 -15.18
N PRO A 110 -2.85 2.36 -15.26
CA PRO A 110 -3.57 2.87 -14.10
C PRO A 110 -3.75 1.81 -13.01
N VAL A 111 -3.50 2.21 -11.76
CA VAL A 111 -3.72 1.42 -10.56
C VAL A 111 -4.82 2.05 -9.71
N ILE A 112 -5.84 1.27 -9.35
CA ILE A 112 -6.93 1.70 -8.48
C ILE A 112 -6.85 0.89 -7.19
N ALA A 113 -6.68 1.56 -6.05
CA ALA A 113 -6.82 0.91 -4.76
C ALA A 113 -8.30 0.88 -4.34
N ALA A 114 -8.82 -0.32 -4.11
CA ALA A 114 -10.13 -0.56 -3.49
C ALA A 114 -9.91 -0.95 -2.02
N VAL A 115 -9.84 0.06 -1.15
CA VAL A 115 -9.51 -0.07 0.26
C VAL A 115 -10.74 -0.55 1.04
N ASN A 116 -10.84 -1.86 1.22
CA ASN A 116 -12.00 -2.54 1.77
C ASN A 116 -12.06 -2.58 3.30
N GLY A 117 -11.08 -2.03 3.99
CA GLY A 117 -10.97 -2.01 5.43
C GLY A 117 -9.69 -1.29 5.88
N PRO A 118 -9.17 -1.57 7.08
CA PRO A 118 -7.91 -0.96 7.54
C PRO A 118 -6.78 -1.06 6.51
N ALA A 119 -6.13 0.07 6.21
CA ALA A 119 -4.89 0.15 5.45
C ALA A 119 -3.85 0.90 6.32
N VAL A 120 -2.83 0.18 6.77
CA VAL A 120 -1.91 0.64 7.82
C VAL A 120 -0.45 0.50 7.37
N GLY A 121 0.42 1.45 7.74
CA GLY A 121 1.86 1.44 7.42
C GLY A 121 2.11 1.26 5.93
N LEU A 122 2.93 0.27 5.52
CA LEU A 122 3.19 -0.03 4.11
C LEU A 122 1.89 -0.30 3.32
N GLY A 123 0.87 -0.92 3.95
CA GLY A 123 -0.44 -1.08 3.31
C GLY A 123 -1.13 0.26 3.01
N CYS A 124 -1.01 1.24 3.89
CA CYS A 124 -1.47 2.61 3.64
C CYS A 124 -0.66 3.26 2.52
N SER A 125 0.66 3.13 2.54
CA SER A 125 1.56 3.68 1.51
C SER A 125 1.19 3.15 0.12
N ILE A 126 0.98 1.83 -0.03
CA ILE A 126 0.53 1.21 -1.29
C ILE A 126 -0.83 1.76 -1.72
N ALA A 127 -1.78 1.88 -0.79
CA ALA A 127 -3.12 2.35 -1.11
C ALA A 127 -3.10 3.78 -1.65
N ILE A 128 -2.42 4.72 -0.97
CA ILE A 128 -2.41 6.14 -1.34
C ILE A 128 -1.53 6.47 -2.56
N MET A 129 -0.58 5.61 -2.91
CA MET A 129 0.24 5.75 -4.12
C MET A 129 -0.45 5.23 -5.38
N ALA A 130 -1.59 4.55 -5.27
CA ALA A 130 -2.41 4.22 -6.42
C ALA A 130 -2.92 5.49 -7.10
N ASP A 131 -3.17 5.44 -8.41
CA ASP A 131 -3.64 6.60 -9.18
C ASP A 131 -5.05 7.06 -8.75
N LEU A 132 -5.89 6.12 -8.32
CA LEU A 132 -7.20 6.38 -7.74
C LEU A 132 -7.37 5.55 -6.46
N VAL A 133 -7.82 6.20 -5.40
CA VAL A 133 -8.03 5.57 -4.10
C VAL A 133 -9.52 5.58 -3.76
N TYR A 134 -10.15 4.43 -3.83
CA TYR A 134 -11.54 4.23 -3.44
C TYR A 134 -11.57 3.52 -2.09
N MET A 135 -12.38 4.02 -1.17
CA MET A 135 -12.47 3.49 0.19
C MET A 135 -13.89 3.01 0.50
N ALA A 136 -13.98 1.92 1.24
CA ALA A 136 -15.23 1.55 1.91
C ALA A 136 -15.54 2.54 3.03
N GLU A 137 -16.83 2.75 3.34
CA GLU A 137 -17.24 3.62 4.46
C GLU A 137 -16.64 3.20 5.79
N SER A 138 -16.49 1.90 6.02
CA SER A 138 -15.89 1.33 7.24
C SER A 138 -14.36 1.36 7.26
N ALA A 139 -13.70 1.70 6.14
CA ALA A 139 -12.25 1.70 6.02
C ALA A 139 -11.59 2.92 6.67
N TYR A 140 -10.33 2.78 7.01
CA TYR A 140 -9.47 3.89 7.44
C TYR A 140 -8.04 3.71 6.95
N LEU A 141 -7.33 4.83 6.83
CA LEU A 141 -5.89 4.90 6.61
C LEU A 141 -5.18 5.19 7.94
N ALA A 142 -3.98 4.67 8.14
CA ALA A 142 -3.11 5.06 9.25
C ALA A 142 -1.64 4.81 8.92
N ASP A 143 -0.78 5.67 9.44
CA ASP A 143 0.67 5.45 9.42
C ASP A 143 1.21 5.56 10.86
N PRO A 144 1.30 4.44 11.61
CA PRO A 144 1.67 4.45 13.01
C PRO A 144 3.18 4.29 13.26
N HIS A 145 4.06 4.49 12.28
CA HIS A 145 5.52 4.32 12.45
C HIS A 145 6.04 5.08 13.66
N VAL A 146 5.75 6.38 13.77
CA VAL A 146 6.20 7.20 14.91
C VAL A 146 5.66 6.68 16.24
N ALA A 147 4.43 6.18 16.27
CA ALA A 147 3.82 5.63 17.48
C ALA A 147 4.53 4.35 17.99
N ILE A 148 5.21 3.63 17.11
CA ILE A 148 6.04 2.46 17.46
C ILE A 148 7.53 2.77 17.47
N GLY A 149 7.92 4.04 17.38
CA GLY A 149 9.31 4.50 17.44
C GLY A 149 10.09 4.31 16.14
N LEU A 150 9.44 4.18 15.00
CA LEU A 150 10.06 4.16 13.68
C LEU A 150 9.84 5.48 12.95
N THR A 151 10.76 5.84 12.07
CA THR A 151 10.51 6.87 11.06
C THR A 151 9.49 6.34 10.03
N ALA A 152 8.58 7.17 9.55
CA ALA A 152 7.64 6.83 8.48
C ALA A 152 8.35 6.78 7.12
N GLY A 153 9.25 5.81 6.93
CA GLY A 153 10.20 5.74 5.83
C GLY A 153 9.66 5.07 4.58
N ASP A 154 8.82 4.06 4.75
CA ASP A 154 8.27 3.21 3.69
C ASP A 154 7.18 3.89 2.82
N GLY A 155 7.28 5.20 2.67
CA GLY A 155 6.40 6.02 1.83
C GLY A 155 5.70 7.16 2.57
N GLY A 156 5.42 7.04 3.85
CA GLY A 156 4.67 8.05 4.60
C GLY A 156 5.26 9.46 4.46
N ALA A 157 6.50 9.65 4.90
CA ALA A 157 7.15 10.95 4.86
C ALA A 157 7.42 11.46 3.42
N ALA A 158 7.59 10.56 2.45
CA ALA A 158 7.88 10.91 1.07
C ALA A 158 6.64 11.29 0.26
N VAL A 159 5.50 10.63 0.51
CA VAL A 159 4.33 10.70 -0.37
C VAL A 159 3.22 11.60 0.19
N TRP A 160 2.92 11.53 1.48
CA TRP A 160 1.81 12.29 2.06
C TRP A 160 1.89 13.80 1.81
N PRO A 161 3.06 14.47 1.97
CA PRO A 161 3.16 15.91 1.72
C PRO A 161 2.87 16.35 0.28
N VAL A 162 2.87 15.41 -0.67
CA VAL A 162 2.51 15.67 -2.08
C VAL A 162 1.01 15.54 -2.30
N LEU A 163 0.36 14.62 -1.58
CA LEU A 163 -1.05 14.28 -1.77
C LEU A 163 -1.98 15.14 -0.91
N THR A 164 -1.50 15.60 0.26
CA THR A 164 -2.25 16.47 1.17
C THR A 164 -1.42 17.70 1.56
N SER A 165 -1.91 18.53 2.47
CA SER A 165 -1.09 19.65 2.95
C SER A 165 0.02 19.16 3.89
N LEU A 166 1.16 19.86 3.89
CA LEU A 166 2.29 19.55 4.78
C LEU A 166 1.87 19.54 6.27
N VAL A 167 0.91 20.38 6.65
CA VAL A 167 0.42 20.46 8.04
C VAL A 167 -0.38 19.21 8.39
N GLN A 168 -1.27 18.77 7.52
CA GLN A 168 -2.05 17.54 7.71
C GLN A 168 -1.18 16.29 7.68
N ALA A 169 -0.22 16.23 6.75
CA ALA A 169 0.76 15.14 6.73
C ALA A 169 1.50 15.02 8.07
N LYS A 170 1.98 16.14 8.62
CA LYS A 170 2.66 16.17 9.92
C LYS A 170 1.75 15.73 11.06
N GLU A 171 0.50 16.22 11.11
CA GLU A 171 -0.45 15.85 12.16
C GLU A 171 -0.61 14.32 12.22
N TYR A 172 -1.00 13.69 11.12
CA TYR A 172 -1.27 12.26 11.09
C TYR A 172 -0.01 11.39 11.18
N LEU A 173 1.10 11.77 10.53
CA LEU A 173 2.35 11.01 10.64
C LEU A 173 2.98 11.08 12.03
N TYR A 174 2.81 12.20 12.76
CA TYR A 174 3.35 12.34 14.11
C TYR A 174 2.52 11.60 15.16
N THR A 175 1.20 11.56 14.97
CA THR A 175 0.27 10.93 15.92
C THR A 175 0.03 9.45 15.63
N GLY A 176 0.07 9.05 14.34
CA GLY A 176 -0.35 7.73 13.89
C GLY A 176 -1.87 7.53 13.98
N ASP A 177 -2.63 8.61 14.07
CA ASP A 177 -4.09 8.56 14.20
C ASP A 177 -4.75 7.97 12.95
N ARG A 178 -5.90 7.33 13.16
CA ARG A 178 -6.70 6.78 12.07
C ARG A 178 -7.40 7.90 11.31
N ILE A 179 -7.36 7.82 9.99
CA ILE A 179 -8.04 8.73 9.07
C ILE A 179 -9.25 7.99 8.49
N PRO A 180 -10.47 8.27 8.95
CA PRO A 180 -11.68 7.68 8.38
C PRO A 180 -11.83 7.98 6.88
N ALA A 181 -12.55 7.15 6.14
CA ALA A 181 -12.68 7.26 4.68
C ALA A 181 -13.14 8.65 4.22
N THR A 182 -14.12 9.25 4.89
CA THR A 182 -14.63 10.60 4.58
C THR A 182 -13.59 11.68 4.80
N GLU A 183 -12.79 11.55 5.85
CA GLU A 183 -11.69 12.47 6.13
C GLU A 183 -10.55 12.29 5.12
N ALA A 184 -10.20 11.05 4.75
CA ALA A 184 -9.21 10.78 3.73
C ALA A 184 -9.55 11.47 2.39
N VAL A 185 -10.82 11.47 1.99
CA VAL A 185 -11.29 12.23 0.81
C VAL A 185 -11.17 13.73 1.03
N ARG A 186 -11.60 14.23 2.21
CA ARG A 186 -11.55 15.67 2.52
C ARG A 186 -10.14 16.24 2.43
N ILE A 187 -9.13 15.48 2.88
CA ILE A 187 -7.74 15.93 2.90
C ILE A 187 -6.95 15.56 1.63
N GLY A 188 -7.55 14.83 0.69
CA GLY A 188 -6.94 14.50 -0.60
C GLY A 188 -6.15 13.19 -0.65
N LEU A 189 -6.16 12.37 0.42
CA LEU A 189 -5.52 11.04 0.42
C LEU A 189 -6.38 9.96 -0.24
N ALA A 190 -7.68 10.20 -0.43
CA ALA A 190 -8.57 9.30 -1.15
C ALA A 190 -9.39 10.06 -2.20
N THR A 191 -9.83 9.33 -3.23
CA THR A 191 -10.61 9.90 -4.33
C THR A 191 -12.10 9.88 -4.03
N ARG A 192 -12.62 8.77 -3.49
CA ARG A 192 -14.06 8.57 -3.23
C ARG A 192 -14.30 7.57 -2.12
N VAL A 193 -15.47 7.68 -1.48
CA VAL A 193 -16.02 6.71 -0.54
C VAL A 193 -17.22 6.02 -1.16
N PHE A 194 -17.38 4.73 -0.86
CA PHE A 194 -18.50 3.90 -1.29
C PHE A 194 -19.04 3.07 -0.13
N PRO A 195 -20.34 2.71 -0.14
CA PRO A 195 -20.84 1.65 0.75
C PRO A 195 -19.98 0.39 0.60
N ASP A 196 -19.73 -0.31 1.71
CA ASP A 196 -18.79 -1.44 1.75
C ASP A 196 -19.09 -2.50 0.65
N GLY A 197 -20.37 -2.80 0.43
CA GLY A 197 -20.80 -3.76 -0.59
C GLY A 197 -20.65 -3.28 -2.04
N GLU A 198 -20.41 -1.99 -2.27
CA GLU A 198 -20.31 -1.39 -3.62
C GLU A 198 -18.87 -1.04 -4.02
N LEU A 199 -17.93 -1.05 -3.08
CA LEU A 199 -16.56 -0.63 -3.30
C LEU A 199 -15.89 -1.34 -4.48
N LEU A 200 -15.83 -2.67 -4.43
CA LEU A 200 -15.09 -3.45 -5.43
C LEU A 200 -15.72 -3.32 -6.82
N SER A 201 -17.05 -3.38 -6.90
CA SER A 201 -17.76 -3.20 -8.18
C SER A 201 -17.54 -1.81 -8.77
N SER A 202 -17.49 -0.78 -7.93
CA SER A 202 -17.22 0.60 -8.35
C SER A 202 -15.78 0.78 -8.85
N ALA A 203 -14.81 0.14 -8.18
CA ALA A 203 -13.41 0.16 -8.60
C ALA A 203 -13.22 -0.56 -9.95
N LEU A 204 -13.82 -1.75 -10.11
CA LEU A 204 -13.78 -2.51 -11.35
C LEU A 204 -14.44 -1.74 -12.51
N ALA A 205 -15.61 -1.14 -12.28
CA ALA A 205 -16.29 -0.32 -13.30
C ALA A 205 -15.43 0.88 -13.74
N MET A 206 -14.69 1.51 -12.82
CA MET A 206 -13.74 2.56 -13.19
C MET A 206 -12.56 1.99 -13.97
N ALA A 207 -12.00 0.86 -13.57
CA ALA A 207 -10.92 0.20 -14.30
C ALA A 207 -11.37 -0.14 -15.73
N GLU A 208 -12.55 -0.68 -15.94
CA GLU A 208 -13.13 -0.95 -17.26
C GLU A 208 -13.25 0.32 -18.11
N ARG A 209 -13.71 1.43 -17.52
CA ARG A 209 -13.76 2.72 -18.22
C ARG A 209 -12.37 3.19 -18.66
N LEU A 210 -11.33 2.94 -17.86
CA LEU A 210 -9.95 3.29 -18.20
C LEU A 210 -9.40 2.40 -19.32
N THR A 211 -9.74 1.10 -19.35
CA THR A 211 -9.31 0.21 -20.45
C THR A 211 -9.86 0.62 -21.80
N ALA A 212 -11.00 1.31 -21.84
CA ALA A 212 -11.59 1.84 -23.07
C ALA A 212 -10.88 3.08 -23.61
N GLN A 213 -9.99 3.72 -22.85
CA GLN A 213 -9.26 4.90 -23.29
C GLN A 213 -8.12 4.54 -24.25
N PRO A 214 -7.68 5.45 -25.13
CA PRO A 214 -6.49 5.25 -25.95
C PRO A 214 -5.26 4.99 -25.06
N ARG A 215 -4.67 3.81 -25.21
CA ARG A 215 -3.60 3.29 -24.33
C ARG A 215 -2.46 4.29 -24.17
N GLN A 216 -1.83 4.67 -25.29
CA GLN A 216 -0.66 5.55 -25.28
C GLN A 216 -0.96 6.90 -24.60
N ALA A 217 -2.13 7.50 -24.87
CA ALA A 217 -2.50 8.78 -24.27
C ALA A 217 -2.69 8.65 -22.73
N LEU A 218 -3.32 7.56 -22.26
CA LEU A 218 -3.54 7.31 -20.84
C LEU A 218 -2.22 7.06 -20.11
N GLU A 219 -1.40 6.15 -20.61
CA GLU A 219 -0.10 5.81 -20.00
C GLU A 219 0.85 7.02 -19.98
N SER A 220 0.93 7.77 -21.06
CA SER A 220 1.77 8.98 -21.13
C SER A 220 1.25 10.08 -20.21
N THR A 221 -0.07 10.23 -20.07
CA THR A 221 -0.66 11.18 -19.13
C THR A 221 -0.34 10.78 -17.69
N LYS A 222 -0.53 9.49 -17.32
CA LYS A 222 -0.13 8.98 -16.02
C LYS A 222 1.34 9.28 -15.74
N HIS A 223 2.22 8.92 -16.68
CA HIS A 223 3.66 9.14 -16.51
C HIS A 223 3.98 10.62 -16.28
N ALA A 224 3.39 11.53 -17.06
CA ALA A 224 3.61 12.97 -16.92
C ALA A 224 3.13 13.49 -15.55
N VAL A 225 1.96 13.05 -15.07
CA VAL A 225 1.43 13.41 -13.75
C VAL A 225 2.30 12.82 -12.64
N ASN A 226 2.70 11.54 -12.76
CA ASN A 226 3.52 10.88 -11.77
C ASN A 226 4.96 11.42 -11.68
N MET A 227 5.45 12.17 -12.66
CA MET A 227 6.74 12.89 -12.53
C MET A 227 6.75 13.85 -11.34
N HIS A 228 5.62 14.45 -10.97
CA HIS A 228 5.52 15.32 -9.78
C HIS A 228 5.69 14.50 -8.49
N LEU A 229 4.97 13.38 -8.38
CA LEU A 229 5.06 12.47 -7.24
C LEU A 229 6.46 11.84 -7.17
N ARG A 230 6.97 11.32 -8.28
CA ARG A 230 8.26 10.63 -8.37
C ARG A 230 9.43 11.53 -7.96
N ARG A 231 9.47 12.77 -8.46
CA ARG A 231 10.55 13.72 -8.09
C ARG A 231 10.58 13.94 -6.59
N THR A 232 9.45 14.31 -6.00
CA THR A 232 9.39 14.62 -4.57
C THR A 232 9.61 13.36 -3.72
N ALA A 233 9.06 12.22 -4.12
CA ALA A 233 9.27 10.97 -3.41
C ALA A 233 10.76 10.58 -3.39
N LEU A 234 11.46 10.62 -4.53
CA LEU A 234 12.86 10.24 -4.59
C LEU A 234 13.80 11.21 -3.84
N ASP A 235 13.46 12.50 -3.78
CA ASP A 235 14.23 13.49 -3.02
C ASP A 235 14.21 13.21 -1.50
N VAL A 236 13.17 12.53 -0.99
CA VAL A 236 12.94 12.29 0.45
C VAL A 236 13.11 10.83 0.84
N LEU A 237 12.76 9.89 -0.05
CA LEU A 237 12.62 8.46 0.25
C LEU A 237 13.90 7.84 0.81
N ASP A 238 15.04 8.09 0.17
CA ASP A 238 16.30 7.47 0.59
C ASP A 238 16.73 7.96 1.99
N TYR A 239 16.49 9.23 2.32
CA TYR A 239 16.70 9.73 3.68
C TYR A 239 15.74 9.11 4.68
N ALA A 240 14.44 9.03 4.32
CA ALA A 240 13.40 8.51 5.21
C ALA A 240 13.61 7.02 5.53
N LEU A 241 13.96 6.22 4.53
CA LEU A 241 14.30 4.80 4.68
C LEU A 241 15.60 4.59 5.49
N ALA A 242 16.63 5.41 5.27
CA ALA A 242 17.85 5.35 6.08
C ALA A 242 17.56 5.71 7.55
N ALA A 243 16.72 6.72 7.80
CA ALA A 243 16.30 7.09 9.15
C ALA A 243 15.44 5.98 9.80
N GLU A 244 14.56 5.34 9.04
CA GLU A 244 13.80 4.18 9.52
C GLU A 244 14.72 3.01 9.90
N PHE A 245 15.67 2.67 9.03
CA PHE A 245 16.68 1.64 9.28
C PHE A 245 17.38 1.85 10.63
N HIS A 246 17.79 3.09 10.94
CA HIS A 246 18.43 3.44 12.21
C HIS A 246 17.44 3.45 13.39
N SER A 247 16.17 3.71 13.14
CA SER A 247 15.15 3.72 14.20
C SER A 247 15.00 2.37 14.90
N PHE A 248 15.25 1.25 14.20
CA PHE A 248 15.21 -0.10 14.77
C PHE A 248 16.21 -0.32 15.92
N ASP A 249 17.29 0.44 15.97
CA ASP A 249 18.33 0.32 16.98
C ASP A 249 18.06 1.20 18.22
N THR A 250 17.01 2.01 18.21
CA THR A 250 16.68 2.92 19.32
C THR A 250 16.02 2.19 20.49
N ASP A 251 16.33 2.61 21.72
CA ASP A 251 15.70 2.09 22.94
C ASP A 251 14.17 2.34 22.93
N GLU A 252 13.74 3.47 22.37
CA GLU A 252 12.33 3.84 22.23
C GLU A 252 11.56 2.82 21.39
N HIS A 253 12.08 2.47 20.22
CA HIS A 253 11.45 1.47 19.35
C HIS A 253 11.38 0.10 20.05
N GLN A 254 12.49 -0.36 20.63
CA GLN A 254 12.55 -1.64 21.34
C GLN A 254 11.51 -1.69 22.48
N ALA A 255 11.42 -0.63 23.28
CA ALA A 255 10.44 -0.53 24.36
C ALA A 255 8.99 -0.54 23.84
N LYS A 256 8.70 0.16 22.73
CA LYS A 256 7.36 0.20 22.11
C LYS A 256 6.94 -1.18 21.58
N ILE A 257 7.82 -1.89 20.91
CA ILE A 257 7.54 -3.25 20.41
C ILE A 257 7.28 -4.22 21.56
N GLN A 258 8.07 -4.16 22.64
CA GLN A 258 7.85 -4.98 23.81
C GLN A 258 6.48 -4.72 24.48
N GLN A 259 6.08 -3.44 24.59
CA GLN A 259 4.76 -3.05 25.09
C GLN A 259 3.63 -3.59 24.20
N LEU A 260 3.78 -3.49 22.88
CA LEU A 260 2.80 -3.97 21.91
C LEU A 260 2.60 -5.47 22.00
N ARG A 261 3.69 -6.25 22.06
CA ARG A 261 3.64 -7.72 22.26
C ARG A 261 2.92 -8.12 23.54
N THR A 262 3.23 -7.43 24.63
CA THR A 262 2.58 -7.69 25.94
C THR A 262 1.08 -7.41 25.88
N ARG A 263 0.66 -6.36 25.17
CA ARG A 263 -0.76 -5.99 25.00
C ARG A 263 -1.51 -7.04 24.17
N ILE A 264 -0.92 -7.50 23.06
CA ILE A 264 -1.52 -8.53 22.20
C ILE A 264 -1.63 -9.85 22.93
N GLY A 265 -0.59 -10.30 23.62
CA GLY A 265 -0.61 -11.52 24.41
C GLY A 265 -1.69 -11.54 25.51
N ARG A 266 -1.98 -10.38 26.13
CA ARG A 266 -3.08 -10.24 27.13
C ARG A 266 -4.48 -10.23 26.50
N ALA A 267 -4.61 -9.87 25.22
CA ALA A 267 -5.89 -9.85 24.54
C ALA A 267 -6.27 -11.23 23.94
N ALA A 268 -5.30 -12.13 23.82
CA ALA A 268 -5.47 -13.49 23.29
C ALA A 268 -5.68 -14.56 24.37
N GLY A 269 -5.46 -14.27 25.66
CA GLY A 269 -5.71 -15.15 26.83
C GLY A 269 -6.91 -14.68 27.63
#